data_cbdd175de739d450d80094b28e19ae25
#
_entry.id   cbdd175de739d450d80094b28e19ae25
#
_cell.length_a   1.000
_cell.length_b   1.000
_cell.length_c   1.000
_cell.angle_alpha   90.00
_cell.angle_beta   90.00
_cell.angle_gamma   90.00
#
_symmetry.space_group_name_H-M   'P 1'
#
loop_
_entity.id
_entity.type
_entity.pdbx_description
1 polymer ?
#
loop_
_entity_poly.entity_id
_entity_poly.type
_entity_poly.pdbx_seq_one_letter_code
_entity_poly.pdbx_strand_id
1 'polypeptide(L)'
;MGTVLLTSHVTTPTESMALQWKSDPQQVITLMHMASTKSTVDHLRNIALFSECSSKELSLVVKSSTERVLKAGTVIMDQGQTGREAYVILEGSATVKRNGKKVATVKSGAVIGELSLLDQGPRTAAVIADTDVRLLVISERALKGAIDNIPAISRKLLKALATRVRELDRAHFG
;
A
#
# COMPACT_ATOMS: atom_id res chain seq x y z
N MET A 1 42.51 56.57 -6.91
CA MET A 1 41.09 56.19 -6.89
C MET A 1 40.96 54.88 -7.66
N GLY A 2 40.94 53.77 -6.94
CA GLY A 2 40.84 52.44 -7.51
C GLY A 2 39.69 51.72 -6.84
N THR A 3 38.62 51.47 -7.60
CA THR A 3 37.40 50.77 -7.17
C THR A 3 37.65 49.27 -7.22
N VAL A 4 37.67 48.62 -6.07
CA VAL A 4 37.74 47.14 -5.96
C VAL A 4 36.31 46.60 -6.11
N LEU A 5 36.05 45.90 -7.21
CA LEU A 5 34.83 45.11 -7.39
C LEU A 5 34.98 43.79 -6.64
N LEU A 6 34.28 43.64 -5.53
CA LEU A 6 34.08 42.37 -4.85
C LEU A 6 32.98 41.57 -5.61
N THR A 7 33.37 40.61 -6.43
CA THR A 7 32.49 39.60 -6.96
C THR A 7 32.24 38.55 -5.88
N SER A 8 31.11 38.64 -5.20
CA SER A 8 30.59 37.59 -4.33
C SER A 8 30.10 36.44 -5.16
N HIS A 9 30.89 35.35 -5.25
CA HIS A 9 30.40 34.07 -5.73
C HIS A 9 29.37 33.52 -4.72
N VAL A 10 28.10 33.62 -5.08
CA VAL A 10 27.05 32.89 -4.41
C VAL A 10 27.15 31.41 -4.86
N THR A 11 27.80 30.62 -4.04
CA THR A 11 27.84 29.16 -4.23
C THR A 11 26.43 28.62 -4.02
N THR A 12 25.77 28.16 -5.06
CA THR A 12 24.46 27.53 -4.96
C THR A 12 24.54 26.25 -4.11
N PRO A 13 23.60 26.01 -3.19
CA PRO A 13 23.63 24.86 -2.26
C PRO A 13 23.63 23.49 -2.95
N THR A 14 23.38 23.44 -4.25
CA THR A 14 23.15 22.21 -5.05
C THR A 14 24.44 21.43 -5.33
N GLU A 15 25.58 22.08 -5.53
CA GLU A 15 26.84 21.38 -5.88
C GLU A 15 27.53 20.80 -4.64
N SER A 16 27.48 21.46 -3.49
CA SER A 16 28.08 20.96 -2.26
C SER A 16 27.31 19.74 -1.71
N MET A 17 25.97 19.71 -1.83
CA MET A 17 25.18 18.55 -1.44
C MET A 17 25.39 17.36 -2.39
N ALA A 18 25.57 17.58 -3.68
CA ALA A 18 25.78 16.52 -4.67
C ALA A 18 27.11 15.77 -4.51
N LEU A 19 28.09 16.35 -3.85
CA LEU A 19 29.40 15.73 -3.59
C LEU A 19 29.42 14.94 -2.27
N GLN A 20 28.58 15.29 -1.31
CA GLN A 20 28.58 14.71 0.03
C GLN A 20 27.84 13.38 0.13
N TRP A 21 26.83 13.14 -0.73
CA TRP A 21 26.07 11.88 -0.73
C TRP A 21 26.70 10.74 -1.55
N LYS A 22 27.80 11.01 -2.28
CA LYS A 22 28.60 9.94 -2.92
C LYS A 22 29.43 9.12 -1.93
N SER A 23 29.51 9.53 -0.66
CA SER A 23 30.44 8.96 0.32
C SER A 23 29.78 8.16 1.45
N ASP A 24 28.42 8.15 1.58
CA ASP A 24 27.74 7.38 2.64
C ASP A 24 26.60 6.52 2.07
N PRO A 25 26.83 5.20 1.88
CA PRO A 25 25.80 4.26 1.43
C PRO A 25 24.56 4.22 2.31
N GLN A 26 24.70 4.49 3.62
CA GLN A 26 23.58 4.48 4.56
C GLN A 26 22.65 5.69 4.35
N GLN A 27 23.18 6.85 3.99
CA GLN A 27 22.36 8.02 3.67
C GLN A 27 21.58 7.81 2.37
N VAL A 28 22.19 7.19 1.37
CA VAL A 28 21.51 6.86 0.10
C VAL A 28 20.37 5.89 0.35
N ILE A 29 20.59 4.83 1.14
CA ILE A 29 19.56 3.86 1.49
C ILE A 29 18.41 4.54 2.26
N THR A 30 18.71 5.42 3.20
CA THR A 30 17.71 6.16 3.98
C THR A 30 16.88 7.08 3.08
N LEU A 31 17.51 7.82 2.15
CA LEU A 31 16.83 8.70 1.21
C LEU A 31 15.95 7.90 0.22
N MET A 32 16.43 6.77 -0.28
CA MET A 32 15.65 5.88 -1.15
C MET A 32 14.45 5.31 -0.40
N HIS A 33 14.62 4.90 0.85
CA HIS A 33 13.53 4.41 1.70
C HIS A 33 12.49 5.51 1.99
N MET A 34 12.94 6.73 2.29
CA MET A 34 12.04 7.87 2.50
C MET A 34 11.29 8.26 1.22
N ALA A 35 11.95 8.24 0.06
CA ALA A 35 11.32 8.50 -1.24
C ALA A 35 10.28 7.43 -1.59
N SER A 36 10.58 6.15 -1.36
CA SER A 36 9.65 5.03 -1.52
C SER A 36 8.44 5.18 -0.60
N THR A 37 8.65 5.49 0.68
CA THR A 37 7.58 5.71 1.65
C THR A 37 6.64 6.85 1.22
N LYS A 38 7.19 7.97 0.74
CA LYS A 38 6.39 9.11 0.25
C LYS A 38 5.55 8.70 -0.96
N SER A 39 6.15 8.03 -1.93
CA SER A 39 5.43 7.52 -3.11
C SER A 39 4.30 6.58 -2.72
N THR A 40 4.53 5.65 -1.78
CA THR A 40 3.52 4.71 -1.31
C THR A 40 2.41 5.42 -0.53
N VAL A 41 2.72 6.42 0.30
CA VAL A 41 1.71 7.27 0.98
C VAL A 41 0.82 7.99 -0.05
N ASP A 42 1.41 8.54 -1.11
CA ASP A 42 0.65 9.23 -2.16
C ASP A 42 -0.25 8.25 -2.94
N HIS A 43 0.20 7.02 -3.18
CA HIS A 43 -0.65 5.95 -3.74
C HIS A 43 -1.80 5.59 -2.79
N LEU A 44 -1.54 5.38 -1.50
CA LEU A 44 -2.57 5.02 -0.53
C LEU A 44 -3.65 6.09 -0.41
N ARG A 45 -3.31 7.38 -0.54
CA ARG A 45 -4.28 8.48 -0.48
C ARG A 45 -5.36 8.38 -1.55
N ASN A 46 -5.04 7.83 -2.71
CA ASN A 46 -5.97 7.64 -3.82
C ASN A 46 -6.86 6.40 -3.67
N ILE A 47 -6.62 5.58 -2.66
CA ILE A 47 -7.38 4.36 -2.37
C ILE A 47 -8.57 4.72 -1.48
N ALA A 48 -9.78 4.28 -1.85
CA ALA A 48 -11.02 4.63 -1.16
C ALA A 48 -10.97 4.34 0.35
N LEU A 49 -10.33 3.24 0.77
CA LEU A 49 -10.16 2.88 2.18
C LEU A 49 -9.37 3.94 2.97
N PHE A 50 -8.39 4.58 2.34
CA PHE A 50 -7.43 5.49 2.97
C PHE A 50 -7.69 6.97 2.66
N SER A 51 -8.69 7.30 1.85
CA SER A 51 -8.92 8.65 1.31
C SER A 51 -9.17 9.73 2.38
N GLU A 52 -9.65 9.34 3.56
CA GLU A 52 -9.90 10.27 4.69
C GLU A 52 -8.74 10.31 5.70
N CYS A 53 -7.68 9.52 5.47
CA CYS A 53 -6.54 9.48 6.37
C CYS A 53 -5.58 10.64 6.10
N SER A 54 -5.03 11.21 7.16
CA SER A 54 -3.97 12.21 7.07
C SER A 54 -2.65 11.58 6.60
N SER A 55 -1.73 12.38 6.06
CA SER A 55 -0.40 11.91 5.64
C SER A 55 0.38 11.25 6.77
N LYS A 56 0.19 11.72 8.02
CA LYS A 56 0.84 11.14 9.21
C LYS A 56 0.32 9.74 9.50
N GLU A 57 -0.99 9.55 9.42
CA GLU A 57 -1.64 8.24 9.63
C GLU A 57 -1.25 7.25 8.53
N LEU A 58 -1.26 7.68 7.25
CA LEU A 58 -0.80 6.84 6.13
C LEU A 58 0.67 6.45 6.28
N SER A 59 1.52 7.36 6.75
CA SER A 59 2.93 7.06 7.02
C SER A 59 3.10 5.99 8.11
N LEU A 60 2.24 5.95 9.11
CA LEU A 60 2.23 4.88 10.11
C LEU A 60 1.87 3.54 9.50
N VAL A 61 0.85 3.49 8.65
CA VAL A 61 0.45 2.26 7.92
C VAL A 61 1.61 1.75 7.07
N VAL A 62 2.22 2.62 6.25
CA VAL A 62 3.34 2.24 5.37
C VAL A 62 4.53 1.72 6.17
N LYS A 63 4.92 2.40 7.25
CA LYS A 63 6.06 1.99 8.10
C LYS A 63 5.86 0.65 8.79
N SER A 64 4.61 0.25 9.05
CA SER A 64 4.27 -1.05 9.65
C SER A 64 3.97 -2.15 8.62
N SER A 65 4.14 -1.86 7.34
CA SER A 65 3.86 -2.74 6.20
C SER A 65 5.13 -3.01 5.40
N THR A 66 5.08 -3.99 4.50
CA THR A 66 6.21 -4.36 3.63
C THR A 66 5.76 -4.34 2.17
N GLU A 67 6.57 -3.80 1.27
CA GLU A 67 6.30 -3.90 -0.17
C GLU A 67 6.84 -5.22 -0.73
N ARG A 68 6.07 -5.84 -1.63
CA ARG A 68 6.48 -7.02 -2.41
C ARG A 68 6.15 -6.82 -3.88
N VAL A 69 7.05 -7.26 -4.75
CA VAL A 69 6.82 -7.36 -6.19
C VAL A 69 6.71 -8.82 -6.55
N LEU A 70 5.62 -9.20 -7.22
CA LEU A 70 5.36 -10.56 -7.68
C LEU A 70 5.17 -10.55 -9.20
N LYS A 71 5.63 -11.62 -9.85
CA LYS A 71 5.49 -11.79 -11.30
C LYS A 71 4.08 -12.24 -11.68
N ALA A 72 3.68 -11.92 -12.91
CA ALA A 72 2.48 -12.46 -13.51
C ALA A 72 2.40 -13.99 -13.34
N GLY A 73 1.20 -14.51 -13.07
CA GLY A 73 0.94 -15.92 -12.79
C GLY A 73 1.20 -16.36 -11.34
N THR A 74 1.80 -15.51 -10.49
CA THR A 74 2.05 -15.84 -9.07
C THR A 74 0.73 -15.89 -8.30
N VAL A 75 0.54 -16.93 -7.48
CA VAL A 75 -0.55 -17.01 -6.51
C VAL A 75 -0.24 -16.09 -5.34
N ILE A 76 -1.02 -15.04 -5.15
CA ILE A 76 -0.88 -14.07 -4.05
C ILE A 76 -1.43 -14.66 -2.76
N MET A 77 -2.60 -15.31 -2.85
CA MET A 77 -3.21 -16.07 -1.76
C MET A 77 -4.07 -17.19 -2.33
N ASP A 78 -4.25 -18.25 -1.55
CA ASP A 78 -4.99 -19.43 -1.97
C ASP A 78 -6.26 -19.63 -1.13
N GLN A 79 -7.34 -20.08 -1.76
CA GLN A 79 -8.63 -20.31 -1.10
C GLN A 79 -8.50 -21.41 -0.05
N GLY A 80 -9.11 -21.19 1.14
CA GLY A 80 -9.13 -22.16 2.24
C GLY A 80 -7.90 -22.11 3.14
N GLN A 81 -6.81 -21.44 2.74
CA GLN A 81 -5.63 -21.30 3.60
C GLN A 81 -5.88 -20.28 4.72
N THR A 82 -5.21 -20.46 5.86
CA THR A 82 -5.18 -19.47 6.93
C THR A 82 -4.37 -18.26 6.48
N GLY A 83 -4.96 -17.06 6.55
CA GLY A 83 -4.32 -15.82 6.13
C GLY A 83 -4.01 -14.89 7.30
N ARG A 84 -2.74 -14.47 7.43
CA ARG A 84 -2.30 -13.49 8.44
C ARG A 84 -1.84 -12.16 7.83
N GLU A 85 -2.12 -11.95 6.57
CA GLU A 85 -1.74 -10.75 5.82
C GLU A 85 -2.92 -10.29 4.95
N ALA A 86 -3.10 -8.99 4.82
CA ALA A 86 -3.89 -8.36 3.77
C ALA A 86 -2.94 -7.70 2.77
N TYR A 87 -3.43 -7.47 1.57
CA TYR A 87 -2.62 -6.89 0.51
C TYR A 87 -3.37 -5.71 -0.11
N VAL A 88 -2.66 -4.61 -0.30
CA VAL A 88 -3.13 -3.50 -1.13
C VAL A 88 -2.39 -3.57 -2.46
N ILE A 89 -3.13 -3.64 -3.56
CA ILE A 89 -2.53 -3.60 -4.90
C ILE A 89 -2.12 -2.16 -5.18
N LEU A 90 -0.81 -1.90 -5.19
CA LEU A 90 -0.27 -0.58 -5.54
C LEU A 90 -0.21 -0.43 -7.07
N GLU A 91 0.23 -1.49 -7.77
CA GLU A 91 0.34 -1.52 -9.23
C GLU A 91 -0.04 -2.90 -9.76
N GLY A 92 -0.53 -2.96 -11.01
CA GLY A 92 -0.90 -4.19 -11.71
C GLY A 92 -2.34 -4.62 -11.47
N SER A 93 -2.63 -5.87 -11.81
CA SER A 93 -3.95 -6.49 -11.69
C SER A 93 -3.87 -7.95 -11.33
N ALA A 94 -4.94 -8.48 -10.72
CA ALA A 94 -5.04 -9.88 -10.33
C ALA A 94 -6.47 -10.42 -10.51
N THR A 95 -6.58 -11.68 -10.83
CA THR A 95 -7.85 -12.41 -10.94
C THR A 95 -8.21 -13.09 -9.62
N VAL A 96 -9.43 -12.83 -9.14
CA VAL A 96 -10.02 -13.50 -7.98
C VAL A 96 -10.80 -14.70 -8.44
N LYS A 97 -10.49 -15.88 -7.88
CA LYS A 97 -11.21 -17.14 -8.15
C LYS A 97 -11.83 -17.69 -6.88
N ARG A 98 -13.06 -18.19 -6.99
CA ARG A 98 -13.74 -18.93 -5.93
C ARG A 98 -14.18 -20.28 -6.48
N ASN A 99 -13.80 -21.38 -5.81
CA ASN A 99 -14.05 -22.74 -6.27
C ASN A 99 -13.60 -22.93 -7.73
N GLY A 100 -12.40 -22.44 -8.06
CA GLY A 100 -11.81 -22.52 -9.39
C GLY A 100 -12.39 -21.55 -10.45
N LYS A 101 -13.54 -20.94 -10.21
CA LYS A 101 -14.21 -20.03 -11.15
C LYS A 101 -13.78 -18.58 -10.90
N LYS A 102 -13.50 -17.85 -11.97
CA LYS A 102 -13.23 -16.40 -11.91
C LYS A 102 -14.49 -15.66 -11.46
N VAL A 103 -14.37 -14.87 -10.39
CA VAL A 103 -15.47 -14.07 -9.84
C VAL A 103 -15.24 -12.57 -9.98
N ALA A 104 -14.00 -12.12 -10.05
CA ALA A 104 -13.65 -10.72 -10.22
C ALA A 104 -12.25 -10.55 -10.78
N THR A 105 -11.94 -9.35 -11.28
CA THR A 105 -10.59 -8.83 -11.49
C THR A 105 -10.40 -7.62 -10.58
N VAL A 106 -9.30 -7.61 -9.83
CA VAL A 106 -8.90 -6.52 -8.95
C VAL A 106 -7.69 -5.80 -9.53
N LYS A 107 -7.61 -4.49 -9.33
CA LYS A 107 -6.57 -3.61 -9.90
C LYS A 107 -5.95 -2.75 -8.80
N SER A 108 -5.02 -1.90 -9.19
CA SER A 108 -4.46 -0.87 -8.30
C SER A 108 -5.57 -0.16 -7.50
N GLY A 109 -5.37 -0.01 -6.21
CA GLY A 109 -6.34 0.52 -5.25
C GLY A 109 -7.22 -0.53 -4.56
N ALA A 110 -7.20 -1.78 -5.01
CA ALA A 110 -7.94 -2.83 -4.34
C ALA A 110 -7.24 -3.33 -3.08
N VAL A 111 -8.04 -3.64 -2.07
CA VAL A 111 -7.61 -4.34 -0.84
C VAL A 111 -8.15 -5.75 -0.89
N ILE A 112 -7.30 -6.74 -0.64
CA ILE A 112 -7.64 -8.16 -0.69
C ILE A 112 -7.12 -8.90 0.54
N GLY A 113 -7.84 -9.94 0.97
CA GLY A 113 -7.46 -10.79 2.11
C GLY A 113 -7.76 -10.17 3.47
N GLU A 114 -8.42 -9.02 3.52
CA GLU A 114 -8.81 -8.30 4.75
C GLU A 114 -9.75 -9.12 5.65
N LEU A 115 -10.65 -9.91 5.05
CA LEU A 115 -11.62 -10.71 5.80
C LEU A 115 -10.94 -11.68 6.75
N SER A 116 -9.97 -12.45 6.26
CA SER A 116 -9.24 -13.42 7.07
C SER A 116 -8.44 -12.80 8.21
N LEU A 117 -8.08 -11.50 8.11
CA LEU A 117 -7.45 -10.78 9.21
C LEU A 117 -8.44 -10.29 10.25
N LEU A 118 -9.69 -10.02 9.86
CA LEU A 118 -10.73 -9.48 10.74
C LEU A 118 -11.41 -10.59 11.56
N ASP A 119 -11.72 -11.72 10.89
CA ASP A 119 -12.47 -12.83 11.49
C ASP A 119 -11.60 -14.04 11.83
N GLN A 120 -10.28 -14.00 11.49
CA GLN A 120 -9.32 -15.12 11.62
C GLN A 120 -9.77 -16.38 10.86
N GLY A 121 -10.70 -16.22 9.93
CA GLY A 121 -11.23 -17.28 9.08
C GLY A 121 -10.29 -17.65 7.93
N PRO A 122 -10.58 -18.73 7.21
CA PRO A 122 -9.85 -19.13 6.02
C PRO A 122 -10.05 -18.13 4.88
N ARG A 123 -9.10 -18.10 3.92
CA ARG A 123 -9.24 -17.31 2.69
C ARG A 123 -10.50 -17.70 1.91
N THR A 124 -11.35 -16.74 1.63
CA THR A 124 -12.61 -16.96 0.92
C THR A 124 -12.46 -17.18 -0.59
N ALA A 125 -11.28 -16.83 -1.13
CA ALA A 125 -10.96 -16.94 -2.55
C ALA A 125 -9.46 -17.08 -2.76
N ALA A 126 -9.07 -17.64 -3.93
CA ALA A 126 -7.71 -17.55 -4.45
C ALA A 126 -7.55 -16.26 -5.26
N VAL A 127 -6.36 -15.66 -5.23
CA VAL A 127 -6.00 -14.48 -6.03
C VAL A 127 -4.68 -14.74 -6.74
N ILE A 128 -4.68 -14.56 -8.06
CA ILE A 128 -3.55 -14.84 -8.94
C ILE A 128 -3.23 -13.55 -9.70
N ALA A 129 -1.96 -13.16 -9.72
CA ALA A 129 -1.48 -12.00 -10.44
C ALA A 129 -1.67 -12.17 -11.96
N ASP A 130 -2.38 -11.25 -12.62
CA ASP A 130 -2.56 -11.26 -14.08
C ASP A 130 -1.37 -10.59 -14.77
N THR A 131 -0.79 -9.58 -14.13
CA THR A 131 0.41 -8.85 -14.55
C THR A 131 1.47 -8.94 -13.45
N ASP A 132 2.66 -8.39 -13.67
CA ASP A 132 3.55 -8.07 -12.55
C ASP A 132 2.78 -7.12 -11.61
N VAL A 133 2.83 -7.40 -10.31
CA VAL A 133 2.09 -6.63 -9.29
C VAL A 133 3.04 -6.13 -8.22
N ARG A 134 2.83 -4.88 -7.77
CA ARG A 134 3.44 -4.33 -6.57
C ARG A 134 2.39 -4.26 -5.47
N LEU A 135 2.67 -4.90 -4.35
CA LEU A 135 1.75 -5.05 -3.23
C LEU A 135 2.31 -4.39 -1.99
N LEU A 136 1.45 -3.72 -1.23
CA LEU A 136 1.72 -3.39 0.16
C LEU A 136 1.12 -4.51 1.03
N VAL A 137 1.98 -5.20 1.76
CA VAL A 137 1.62 -6.32 2.63
C VAL A 137 1.38 -5.79 4.04
N ILE A 138 0.17 -5.94 4.53
CA ILE A 138 -0.28 -5.48 5.85
C ILE A 138 -0.45 -6.70 6.74
N SER A 139 0.39 -6.84 7.76
CA SER A 139 0.26 -7.90 8.74
C SER A 139 -0.98 -7.69 9.64
N GLU A 140 -1.44 -8.76 10.30
CA GLU A 140 -2.52 -8.71 11.29
C GLU A 140 -2.26 -7.63 12.36
N ARG A 141 -1.04 -7.57 12.90
CA ARG A 141 -0.64 -6.56 13.88
C ARG A 141 -0.74 -5.13 13.34
N ALA A 142 -0.30 -4.92 12.10
CA ALA A 142 -0.34 -3.60 11.46
C ALA A 142 -1.79 -3.16 11.18
N LEU A 143 -2.64 -4.08 10.70
CA LEU A 143 -4.06 -3.79 10.46
C LEU A 143 -4.79 -3.48 11.78
N LYS A 144 -4.58 -4.30 12.82
CA LYS A 144 -5.16 -4.05 14.14
C LYS A 144 -4.73 -2.69 14.68
N GLY A 145 -3.44 -2.36 14.64
CA GLY A 145 -2.94 -1.05 15.05
C GLY A 145 -3.54 0.09 14.24
N ALA A 146 -3.77 -0.08 12.93
CA ALA A 146 -4.44 0.90 12.10
C ALA A 146 -5.92 1.08 12.48
N ILE A 147 -6.66 -0.01 12.73
CA ILE A 147 -8.06 0.02 13.18
C ILE A 147 -8.21 0.72 14.53
N ASP A 148 -7.33 0.41 15.48
CA ASP A 148 -7.38 0.94 16.84
C ASP A 148 -7.03 2.44 16.91
N ASN A 149 -6.11 2.91 16.05
CA ASN A 149 -5.55 4.25 16.13
C ASN A 149 -6.01 5.21 15.02
N ILE A 150 -6.69 4.71 13.97
CA ILE A 150 -7.13 5.53 12.82
C ILE A 150 -8.63 5.31 12.57
N PRO A 151 -9.52 6.09 13.23
CA PRO A 151 -10.97 5.92 13.11
C PRO A 151 -11.51 6.01 11.68
N ALA A 152 -10.83 6.75 10.79
CA ALA A 152 -11.20 6.83 9.39
C ALA A 152 -11.11 5.47 8.69
N ILE A 153 -10.08 4.67 8.97
CA ILE A 153 -9.91 3.31 8.41
C ILE A 153 -11.04 2.40 8.89
N SER A 154 -11.35 2.41 10.18
CA SER A 154 -12.41 1.59 10.77
C SER A 154 -13.77 1.88 10.13
N ARG A 155 -14.13 3.17 10.01
CA ARG A 155 -15.40 3.58 9.36
C ARG A 155 -15.46 3.16 7.89
N LYS A 156 -14.38 3.34 7.13
CA LYS A 156 -14.32 2.95 5.71
C LYS A 156 -14.39 1.44 5.52
N LEU A 157 -13.70 0.69 6.37
CA LEU A 157 -13.73 -0.77 6.34
C LEU A 157 -15.15 -1.28 6.63
N LEU A 158 -15.82 -0.78 7.67
CA LEU A 158 -17.20 -1.13 7.99
C LEU A 158 -18.16 -0.80 6.83
N LYS A 159 -17.99 0.36 6.18
CA LYS A 159 -18.79 0.75 5.01
C LYS A 159 -18.57 -0.20 3.83
N ALA A 160 -17.32 -0.58 3.55
CA ALA A 160 -16.99 -1.53 2.48
C ALA A 160 -17.62 -2.91 2.74
N LEU A 161 -17.54 -3.41 3.98
CA LEU A 161 -18.15 -4.68 4.38
C LEU A 161 -19.69 -4.62 4.27
N ALA A 162 -20.32 -3.55 4.73
CA ALA A 162 -21.78 -3.36 4.62
C ALA A 162 -22.25 -3.34 3.14
N THR A 163 -21.49 -2.68 2.26
CA THR A 163 -21.77 -2.70 0.82
C THR A 163 -21.70 -4.11 0.27
N ARG A 164 -20.66 -4.87 0.63
CA ARG A 164 -20.49 -6.25 0.18
C ARG A 164 -21.59 -7.18 0.68
N VAL A 165 -22.06 -7.01 1.91
CA VAL A 165 -23.20 -7.75 2.44
C VAL A 165 -24.45 -7.48 1.62
N ARG A 166 -24.75 -6.21 1.30
CA ARG A 166 -25.91 -5.83 0.46
C ARG A 166 -25.82 -6.39 -0.95
N GLU A 167 -24.64 -6.46 -1.54
CA GLU A 167 -24.43 -7.06 -2.86
C GLU A 167 -24.71 -8.57 -2.84
N LEU A 168 -24.25 -9.26 -1.80
CA LEU A 168 -24.54 -10.68 -1.61
C LEU A 168 -26.03 -10.95 -1.37
N ASP A 169 -26.68 -10.10 -0.58
CA ASP A 169 -28.11 -10.17 -0.30
C ASP A 169 -28.95 -10.03 -1.58
N ARG A 170 -28.64 -9.02 -2.41
CA ARG A 170 -29.28 -8.86 -3.71
C ARG A 170 -29.06 -10.04 -4.67
N ALA A 171 -27.89 -10.65 -4.63
CA ALA A 171 -27.59 -11.80 -5.47
C ALA A 171 -28.33 -13.07 -5.04
N HIS A 172 -28.80 -13.15 -3.77
CA HIS A 172 -29.49 -14.30 -3.21
C HIS A 172 -31.03 -14.15 -3.21
N PHE A 173 -31.52 -12.93 -3.04
CA PHE A 173 -32.95 -12.64 -2.81
C PHE A 173 -33.55 -11.67 -3.85
N GLY A 174 -32.77 -11.12 -4.76
CA GLY A 174 -33.20 -10.26 -5.87
C GLY A 174 -33.20 -11.01 -7.17
#